data_25773bf738e32b45ff7541c2db772bea
#
_entry.id   25773bf738e32b45ff7541c2db772bea
#
_cell.length_a   1.000
_cell.length_b   1.000
_cell.length_c   1.000
_cell.angle_alpha   90.00
_cell.angle_beta   90.00
_cell.angle_gamma   90.00
#
_symmetry.space_group_name_H-M   'P 1'
#
loop_
_entity.id
_entity.type
_entity.pdbx_description
1 polymer ?
#
loop_
_entity_poly.entity_id
_entity_poly.type
_entity_poly.pdbx_seq_one_letter_code
_entity_poly.pdbx_strand_id
1 'polypeptide(L)'
;HYKLAFLVPENEVHCGEVHLLNIGLSWEFESSESAVYAWMDPAIPRALYKPRPIFAHKGNFGHAQLIAGSYGMMGAAVLSARACLRSGVGKLTCLVPECGYTVLQSAVPEAMCTVNGERFIADATEVEKYDALGIGPGIGIHASHRLWLEKVLQQVSTPLVIDADALNILARHPELFSLLPPLTILTPHPKEFERLFGPVSNDFDRIGLAMESSRKYNILIVVKGHYSFIACPDGKGYFNSTGNPGMATAGSGDVLTGILTGLLAQGYPPKQAALLGVYLHGLAGDIAAAKSSPEALIAGDISNSLGEAFM
;
A
#
# COMPACT_ATOMS: atom_id res chain seq x y z
N HIS A 1 13.16 23.47 4.58
CA HIS A 1 12.45 22.52 3.69
C HIS A 1 13.45 21.69 2.90
N TYR A 2 13.13 20.41 2.65
CA TYR A 2 13.88 19.56 1.74
C TYR A 2 13.77 20.11 0.32
N LYS A 3 14.89 20.14 -0.42
CA LYS A 3 14.84 20.28 -1.86
C LYS A 3 14.50 18.92 -2.46
N LEU A 4 13.64 18.89 -3.48
CA LEU A 4 13.20 17.66 -4.14
C LEU A 4 14.38 16.77 -4.58
N ALA A 5 15.49 17.41 -5.02
CA ALA A 5 16.72 16.71 -5.44
C ALA A 5 17.33 15.79 -4.36
N PHE A 6 17.07 16.04 -3.08
CA PHE A 6 17.57 15.19 -1.99
C PHE A 6 16.66 13.99 -1.67
N LEU A 7 15.47 13.93 -2.29
CA LEU A 7 14.46 12.91 -2.04
C LEU A 7 14.37 11.87 -3.15
N VAL A 8 15.18 12.01 -4.21
CA VAL A 8 15.16 11.13 -5.37
C VAL A 8 16.38 10.21 -5.40
N PRO A 9 16.18 8.90 -5.68
CA PRO A 9 17.26 7.90 -5.64
C PRO A 9 18.43 8.20 -6.57
N GLU A 10 18.21 8.79 -7.75
CA GLU A 10 19.26 9.08 -8.73
C GLU A 10 20.36 10.01 -8.19
N ASN A 11 20.07 10.80 -7.15
CA ASN A 11 21.00 11.71 -6.52
C ASN A 11 21.70 11.14 -5.27
N GLU A 12 21.40 9.90 -4.87
CA GLU A 12 21.98 9.27 -3.68
C GLU A 12 23.51 9.34 -3.66
N VAL A 13 24.14 9.07 -4.81
CA VAL A 13 25.61 9.08 -4.94
C VAL A 13 26.23 10.48 -4.75
N HIS A 14 25.44 11.53 -4.81
CA HIS A 14 25.86 12.93 -4.68
C HIS A 14 25.46 13.54 -3.33
N CYS A 15 24.62 12.83 -2.54
CA CYS A 15 24.08 13.30 -1.29
C CYS A 15 24.50 12.32 -0.19
N GLY A 16 25.12 12.80 0.86
CA GLY A 16 25.30 12.06 2.10
C GLY A 16 24.07 12.24 3.00
N GLU A 17 24.33 12.31 4.30
CA GLU A 17 23.28 12.61 5.27
C GLU A 17 22.80 14.06 5.12
N VAL A 18 21.49 14.26 4.95
CA VAL A 18 20.88 15.57 4.70
C VAL A 18 20.29 16.12 6.00
N HIS A 19 20.87 17.21 6.51
CA HIS A 19 20.37 17.91 7.69
C HIS A 19 19.65 19.20 7.31
N LEU A 20 18.42 19.38 7.81
CA LEU A 20 17.69 20.64 7.70
C LEU A 20 18.06 21.58 8.81
N LEU A 21 18.66 22.70 8.48
CA LEU A 21 18.97 23.76 9.44
C LEU A 21 17.90 24.85 9.39
N ASN A 22 17.43 25.27 10.56
CA ASN A 22 16.57 26.44 10.66
C ASN A 22 17.43 27.71 10.51
N ILE A 23 17.15 28.48 9.46
CA ILE A 23 17.87 29.74 9.16
C ILE A 23 17.02 30.99 9.47
N GLY A 24 15.94 30.83 10.21
CA GLY A 24 15.09 31.93 10.65
C GLY A 24 14.19 32.49 9.56
N LEU A 25 13.69 31.68 8.63
CA LEU A 25 12.68 32.09 7.65
C LEU A 25 11.36 32.47 8.36
N SER A 26 10.58 33.38 7.74
CA SER A 26 9.31 33.81 8.29
C SER A 26 8.31 32.66 8.30
N TRP A 27 7.86 32.29 9.49
CA TRP A 27 6.80 31.30 9.70
C TRP A 27 5.49 31.69 9.00
N GLU A 28 5.13 32.97 9.02
CA GLU A 28 3.91 33.47 8.36
C GLU A 28 3.99 33.24 6.86
N PHE A 29 5.14 33.51 6.22
CA PHE A 29 5.35 33.26 4.81
C PHE A 29 5.28 31.75 4.51
N GLU A 30 6.03 30.92 5.24
CA GLU A 30 6.03 29.47 5.04
C GLU A 30 4.63 28.86 5.17
N SER A 31 3.84 29.32 6.13
CA SER A 31 2.48 28.83 6.36
C SER A 31 1.46 29.32 5.31
N SER A 32 1.74 30.43 4.64
CA SER A 32 0.89 30.99 3.58
C SER A 32 1.11 30.34 2.22
N GLU A 33 2.31 29.76 1.99
CA GLU A 33 2.66 29.18 0.70
C GLU A 33 2.06 27.79 0.49
N SER A 34 1.41 27.60 -0.66
CA SER A 34 0.83 26.31 -1.05
C SER A 34 1.82 25.47 -1.83
N ALA A 35 2.57 24.62 -1.15
CA ALA A 35 3.45 23.67 -1.82
C ALA A 35 2.68 22.54 -2.52
N VAL A 36 3.16 22.13 -3.71
CA VAL A 36 2.64 20.95 -4.44
C VAL A 36 3.07 19.68 -3.74
N TYR A 37 4.30 19.65 -3.23
CA TYR A 37 4.89 18.50 -2.54
C TYR A 37 5.02 18.77 -1.05
N ALA A 38 4.75 17.74 -0.25
CA ALA A 38 4.91 17.79 1.20
C ALA A 38 5.81 16.64 1.67
N TRP A 39 6.61 16.94 2.68
CA TRP A 39 7.31 15.93 3.47
C TRP A 39 6.39 15.44 4.59
N MET A 40 6.24 14.14 4.74
CA MET A 40 5.41 13.57 5.80
C MET A 40 6.17 13.50 7.11
N ASP A 41 6.16 14.62 7.85
CA ASP A 41 6.63 14.62 9.23
C ASP A 41 5.63 13.87 10.15
N PRO A 42 6.03 13.51 11.39
CA PRO A 42 5.16 12.78 12.32
C PRO A 42 3.85 13.48 12.69
N ALA A 43 3.72 14.80 12.50
CA ALA A 43 2.50 15.53 12.83
C ALA A 43 1.35 15.18 11.88
N ILE A 44 1.65 14.93 10.59
CA ILE A 44 0.64 14.57 9.59
C ILE A 44 -0.03 13.25 9.93
N PRO A 45 0.68 12.10 10.06
CA PRO A 45 0.03 10.82 10.40
C PRO A 45 -0.62 10.82 11.79
N ARG A 46 -0.07 11.54 12.77
CA ARG A 46 -0.71 11.70 14.09
C ARG A 46 -2.07 12.39 14.00
N ALA A 47 -2.19 13.43 13.16
CA ALA A 47 -3.46 14.12 12.94
C ALA A 47 -4.50 13.25 12.20
N LEU A 48 -4.05 12.26 11.43
CA LEU A 48 -4.92 11.33 10.71
C LEU A 48 -5.39 10.15 11.58
N TYR A 49 -4.64 9.79 12.61
CA TYR A 49 -4.94 8.63 13.46
C TYR A 49 -6.25 8.83 14.23
N LYS A 50 -7.09 7.79 14.21
CA LYS A 50 -8.40 7.76 14.91
C LYS A 50 -8.32 6.80 16.10
N PRO A 51 -8.27 7.30 17.36
CA PRO A 51 -8.29 6.44 18.55
C PRO A 51 -9.55 5.56 18.60
N ARG A 52 -9.42 4.35 19.13
CA ARG A 52 -10.55 3.44 19.28
C ARG A 52 -11.47 3.86 20.43
N PRO A 53 -12.78 4.00 20.19
CA PRO A 53 -13.74 4.22 21.27
C PRO A 53 -13.76 3.05 22.25
N ILE A 54 -13.96 3.35 23.56
CA ILE A 54 -13.94 2.34 24.63
C ILE A 54 -15.03 1.26 24.43
N PHE A 55 -16.20 1.64 23.91
CA PHE A 55 -17.33 0.73 23.70
C PHE A 55 -17.40 0.16 22.28
N ALA A 56 -16.32 0.26 21.51
CA ALA A 56 -16.29 -0.26 20.17
C ALA A 56 -16.24 -1.80 20.14
N HIS A 57 -16.85 -2.38 19.12
CA HIS A 57 -16.81 -3.82 18.84
C HIS A 57 -16.27 -4.07 17.42
N LYS A 58 -15.97 -5.32 17.07
CA LYS A 58 -15.37 -5.68 15.78
C LYS A 58 -16.12 -5.14 14.55
N GLY A 59 -17.44 -4.95 14.64
CA GLY A 59 -18.26 -4.39 13.55
C GLY A 59 -17.97 -2.91 13.27
N ASN A 60 -17.41 -2.15 14.21
CA ASN A 60 -17.05 -0.75 14.03
C ASN A 60 -15.78 -0.54 13.22
N PHE A 61 -15.01 -1.61 13.01
CA PHE A 61 -13.70 -1.55 12.33
C PHE A 61 -13.72 -2.27 10.98
N GLY A 62 -14.90 -2.48 10.42
CA GLY A 62 -15.14 -2.97 9.08
C GLY A 62 -14.75 -4.42 8.83
N HIS A 63 -14.98 -4.83 7.59
CA HIS A 63 -14.70 -6.16 7.08
C HIS A 63 -13.93 -6.06 5.77
N ALA A 64 -12.65 -6.36 5.80
CA ALA A 64 -11.78 -6.38 4.62
C ALA A 64 -11.88 -7.71 3.86
N GLN A 65 -11.67 -7.67 2.54
CA GLN A 65 -11.33 -8.84 1.75
C GLN A 65 -9.93 -8.68 1.15
N LEU A 66 -9.14 -9.76 1.19
CA LEU A 66 -7.90 -9.89 0.45
C LEU A 66 -8.03 -11.00 -0.59
N ILE A 67 -7.73 -10.69 -1.85
CA ILE A 67 -7.66 -11.65 -2.95
C ILE A 67 -6.17 -11.86 -3.23
N ALA A 68 -5.61 -12.95 -2.75
CA ALA A 68 -4.16 -13.14 -2.70
C ALA A 68 -3.76 -14.61 -2.72
N GLY A 69 -2.53 -14.87 -3.13
CA GLY A 69 -1.91 -16.19 -3.09
C GLY A 69 -2.23 -17.07 -4.28
N SER A 70 -1.28 -17.95 -4.56
CA SER A 70 -1.37 -19.06 -5.51
C SER A 70 -0.40 -20.15 -5.08
N TYR A 71 -0.42 -21.29 -5.76
CA TYR A 71 0.52 -22.37 -5.49
C TYR A 71 1.98 -21.92 -5.60
N GLY A 72 2.74 -22.06 -4.52
CA GLY A 72 4.11 -21.56 -4.40
C GLY A 72 4.23 -20.10 -3.91
N MET A 73 3.13 -19.33 -3.84
CA MET A 73 3.12 -17.92 -3.42
C MET A 73 2.13 -17.61 -2.28
N MET A 74 1.72 -18.61 -1.51
CA MET A 74 0.82 -18.42 -0.37
C MET A 74 1.40 -17.57 0.76
N GLY A 75 2.74 -17.45 0.83
CA GLY A 75 3.40 -16.56 1.78
C GLY A 75 2.96 -15.09 1.65
N ALA A 76 2.71 -14.63 0.43
CA ALA A 76 2.20 -13.27 0.17
C ALA A 76 0.80 -13.05 0.79
N ALA A 77 -0.10 -14.03 0.65
CA ALA A 77 -1.42 -13.99 1.27
C ALA A 77 -1.33 -13.98 2.81
N VAL A 78 -0.43 -14.76 3.40
CA VAL A 78 -0.20 -14.81 4.85
C VAL A 78 0.32 -13.47 5.37
N LEU A 79 1.32 -12.89 4.71
CA LEU A 79 1.90 -11.60 5.10
C LEU A 79 0.87 -10.46 5.01
N SER A 80 0.13 -10.38 3.90
CA SER A 80 -0.93 -9.39 3.74
C SER A 80 -2.04 -9.55 4.78
N ALA A 81 -2.46 -10.79 5.06
CA ALA A 81 -3.50 -11.07 6.03
C ALA A 81 -3.08 -10.68 7.46
N ARG A 82 -1.87 -11.04 7.88
CA ARG A 82 -1.33 -10.63 9.19
C ARG A 82 -1.26 -9.12 9.33
N ALA A 83 -0.74 -8.44 8.31
CA ALA A 83 -0.62 -6.98 8.31
C ALA A 83 -2.00 -6.30 8.34
N CYS A 84 -2.98 -6.80 7.59
CA CYS A 84 -4.35 -6.31 7.61
C CYS A 84 -4.98 -6.41 9.00
N LEU A 85 -4.86 -7.56 9.66
CA LEU A 85 -5.35 -7.74 11.04
C LEU A 85 -4.62 -6.84 12.04
N ARG A 86 -3.28 -6.75 11.92
CA ARG A 86 -2.44 -5.89 12.79
C ARG A 86 -2.68 -4.39 12.57
N SER A 87 -3.22 -3.98 11.40
CA SER A 87 -3.63 -2.59 11.17
C SER A 87 -4.93 -2.22 11.85
N GLY A 88 -5.63 -3.19 12.45
CA GLY A 88 -6.77 -2.94 13.31
C GLY A 88 -8.14 -3.20 12.67
N VAL A 89 -8.23 -3.84 11.52
CA VAL A 89 -9.51 -4.24 10.92
C VAL A 89 -10.34 -5.14 11.86
N GLY A 90 -11.65 -5.01 11.83
CA GLY A 90 -12.54 -5.78 12.69
C GLY A 90 -12.75 -7.23 12.24
N LYS A 91 -12.77 -7.46 10.93
CA LYS A 91 -12.90 -8.78 10.29
C LYS A 91 -12.10 -8.81 9.00
N LEU A 92 -11.55 -9.96 8.69
CA LEU A 92 -10.83 -10.22 7.43
C LEU A 92 -11.34 -11.52 6.82
N THR A 93 -11.63 -11.51 5.52
CA THR A 93 -11.83 -12.71 4.69
C THR A 93 -10.76 -12.71 3.61
N CYS A 94 -10.03 -13.81 3.49
CA CYS A 94 -9.11 -14.00 2.38
C CYS A 94 -9.74 -14.93 1.34
N LEU A 95 -9.74 -14.51 0.08
CA LEU A 95 -10.01 -15.37 -1.05
C LEU A 95 -8.69 -15.93 -1.54
N VAL A 96 -8.56 -17.25 -1.50
CA VAL A 96 -7.34 -17.99 -1.89
C VAL A 96 -7.71 -19.20 -2.73
N PRO A 97 -6.79 -19.78 -3.51
CA PRO A 97 -7.00 -21.10 -4.11
C PRO A 97 -7.04 -22.21 -3.05
N GLU A 98 -7.59 -23.37 -3.39
CA GLU A 98 -7.74 -24.52 -2.48
C GLU A 98 -6.42 -24.93 -1.84
N CYS A 99 -5.32 -24.91 -2.60
CA CYS A 99 -3.98 -25.22 -2.08
C CYS A 99 -3.53 -24.26 -0.95
N GLY A 100 -4.19 -23.11 -0.82
CA GLY A 100 -3.88 -22.09 0.19
C GLY A 100 -4.72 -22.20 1.46
N TYR A 101 -5.82 -22.95 1.45
CA TYR A 101 -6.76 -23.02 2.57
C TYR A 101 -6.08 -23.41 3.89
N THR A 102 -5.44 -24.57 3.91
CA THR A 102 -4.78 -25.06 5.11
C THR A 102 -3.62 -24.17 5.55
N VAL A 103 -2.87 -23.61 4.59
CA VAL A 103 -1.76 -22.69 4.89
C VAL A 103 -2.26 -21.45 5.61
N LEU A 104 -3.33 -20.83 5.09
CA LEU A 104 -3.87 -19.60 5.67
C LEU A 104 -4.50 -19.86 7.05
N GLN A 105 -5.32 -20.91 7.17
CA GLN A 105 -6.00 -21.25 8.43
C GLN A 105 -5.03 -21.64 9.55
N SER A 106 -3.88 -22.23 9.19
CA SER A 106 -2.82 -22.55 10.15
C SER A 106 -1.98 -21.34 10.55
N ALA A 107 -1.69 -20.43 9.58
CA ALA A 107 -0.79 -19.30 9.80
C ALA A 107 -1.50 -18.07 10.36
N VAL A 108 -2.80 -17.89 10.04
CA VAL A 108 -3.60 -16.70 10.38
C VAL A 108 -5.02 -17.16 10.81
N PRO A 109 -5.16 -17.81 11.97
CA PRO A 109 -6.45 -18.36 12.41
C PRO A 109 -7.56 -17.33 12.63
N GLU A 110 -7.20 -16.05 12.78
CA GLU A 110 -8.15 -14.94 12.91
C GLU A 110 -8.82 -14.55 11.58
N ALA A 111 -8.25 -14.95 10.42
CA ALA A 111 -8.82 -14.67 9.12
C ALA A 111 -9.81 -15.75 8.70
N MET A 112 -10.97 -15.33 8.21
CA MET A 112 -11.88 -16.21 7.46
C MET A 112 -11.27 -16.49 6.08
N CYS A 113 -11.62 -17.66 5.53
CA CYS A 113 -11.10 -18.09 4.23
C CYS A 113 -12.25 -18.51 3.30
N THR A 114 -12.27 -17.98 2.09
CA THR A 114 -13.07 -18.48 0.98
C THR A 114 -12.14 -19.04 -0.09
N VAL A 115 -12.58 -20.10 -0.77
CA VAL A 115 -11.76 -20.83 -1.75
C VAL A 115 -12.34 -20.68 -3.15
N ASN A 116 -11.47 -20.39 -4.11
CA ASN A 116 -11.82 -20.39 -5.53
C ASN A 116 -10.65 -20.88 -6.38
N GLY A 117 -10.85 -21.93 -7.16
CA GLY A 117 -9.82 -22.60 -7.94
C GLY A 117 -8.90 -23.50 -7.12
N GLU A 118 -8.13 -24.33 -7.78
CA GLU A 118 -7.25 -25.33 -7.11
C GLU A 118 -5.87 -24.76 -6.75
N ARG A 119 -5.15 -24.26 -7.75
CA ARG A 119 -3.77 -23.76 -7.63
C ARG A 119 -3.63 -22.25 -7.76
N PHE A 120 -4.61 -21.61 -8.37
CA PHE A 120 -4.74 -20.15 -8.53
C PHE A 120 -6.22 -19.78 -8.56
N ILE A 121 -6.54 -18.54 -8.33
CA ILE A 121 -7.92 -18.05 -8.35
C ILE A 121 -8.46 -18.09 -9.77
N ALA A 122 -9.53 -18.85 -10.00
CA ALA A 122 -10.04 -19.17 -11.33
C ALA A 122 -11.11 -18.19 -11.82
N ASP A 123 -11.91 -17.61 -10.93
CA ASP A 123 -13.03 -16.74 -11.29
C ASP A 123 -13.28 -15.62 -10.27
N ALA A 124 -14.05 -14.61 -10.66
CA ALA A 124 -14.49 -13.51 -9.83
C ALA A 124 -15.51 -13.98 -8.78
N THR A 125 -15.46 -13.36 -7.63
CA THR A 125 -16.31 -13.69 -6.49
C THR A 125 -17.14 -12.49 -6.06
N GLU A 126 -18.07 -12.69 -5.14
CA GLU A 126 -18.86 -11.64 -4.51
C GLU A 126 -17.95 -10.68 -3.74
N VAL A 127 -17.76 -9.49 -4.25
CA VAL A 127 -16.89 -8.44 -3.67
C VAL A 127 -17.67 -7.32 -2.97
N GLU A 128 -18.96 -7.20 -3.25
CA GLU A 128 -19.80 -6.08 -2.77
C GLU A 128 -20.07 -6.07 -1.25
N LYS A 129 -19.90 -7.19 -0.58
CA LYS A 129 -20.21 -7.34 0.85
C LYS A 129 -19.10 -6.92 1.81
N TYR A 130 -18.00 -6.38 1.28
CA TYR A 130 -16.84 -5.99 2.08
C TYR A 130 -16.67 -4.46 2.07
N ASP A 131 -16.12 -3.92 3.16
CA ASP A 131 -15.91 -2.49 3.31
C ASP A 131 -14.64 -2.00 2.59
N ALA A 132 -13.71 -2.90 2.27
CA ALA A 132 -12.55 -2.64 1.42
C ALA A 132 -12.01 -3.93 0.82
N LEU A 133 -11.33 -3.78 -0.32
CA LEU A 133 -10.77 -4.88 -1.09
C LEU A 133 -9.28 -4.63 -1.37
N GLY A 134 -8.44 -5.64 -1.16
CA GLY A 134 -7.03 -5.66 -1.58
C GLY A 134 -6.79 -6.83 -2.53
N ILE A 135 -6.14 -6.56 -3.68
CA ILE A 135 -5.92 -7.56 -4.74
C ILE A 135 -4.46 -7.54 -5.17
N GLY A 136 -3.88 -8.72 -5.34
CA GLY A 136 -2.65 -8.85 -6.11
C GLY A 136 -1.52 -9.65 -5.49
N PRO A 137 -1.27 -9.58 -4.17
CA PRO A 137 -0.16 -10.31 -3.56
C PRO A 137 -0.17 -11.79 -3.93
N GLY A 138 0.80 -12.21 -4.76
CA GLY A 138 1.03 -13.60 -5.10
C GLY A 138 -0.10 -14.34 -5.84
N ILE A 139 -1.01 -13.64 -6.54
CA ILE A 139 -2.06 -14.31 -7.31
C ILE A 139 -1.55 -15.01 -8.56
N GLY A 140 -0.36 -14.64 -9.04
CA GLY A 140 0.21 -15.07 -10.30
C GLY A 140 -0.39 -14.35 -11.52
N ILE A 141 0.15 -14.66 -12.71
CA ILE A 141 -0.31 -14.08 -13.97
C ILE A 141 -0.75 -15.22 -14.88
N HIS A 142 -2.06 -15.52 -14.87
CA HIS A 142 -2.67 -16.56 -15.66
C HIS A 142 -3.60 -15.96 -16.74
N ALA A 143 -3.83 -16.68 -17.83
CA ALA A 143 -4.64 -16.19 -18.94
C ALA A 143 -6.08 -15.82 -18.54
N SER A 144 -6.66 -16.51 -17.55
CA SER A 144 -8.00 -16.23 -17.00
C SER A 144 -8.07 -14.95 -16.16
N HIS A 145 -6.93 -14.46 -15.65
CA HIS A 145 -6.92 -13.37 -14.66
C HIS A 145 -7.38 -12.02 -15.26
N ARG A 146 -7.18 -11.78 -16.56
CA ARG A 146 -7.75 -10.61 -17.22
C ARG A 146 -9.27 -10.55 -17.06
N LEU A 147 -9.96 -11.59 -17.46
CA LEU A 147 -11.44 -11.66 -17.41
C LEU A 147 -11.95 -11.64 -15.96
N TRP A 148 -11.28 -12.34 -15.10
CA TRP A 148 -11.53 -12.36 -13.69
C TRP A 148 -11.38 -10.96 -13.06
N LEU A 149 -10.27 -10.26 -13.32
CA LEU A 149 -10.06 -8.91 -12.79
C LEU A 149 -11.08 -7.92 -13.36
N GLU A 150 -11.38 -8.01 -14.65
CA GLU A 150 -12.42 -7.18 -15.28
C GLU A 150 -13.78 -7.34 -14.57
N LYS A 151 -14.23 -8.57 -14.29
CA LYS A 151 -15.45 -8.84 -13.53
C LYS A 151 -15.43 -8.22 -12.14
N VAL A 152 -14.32 -8.39 -11.42
CA VAL A 152 -14.16 -7.79 -10.09
C VAL A 152 -14.26 -6.26 -10.17
N LEU A 153 -13.55 -5.62 -11.11
CA LEU A 153 -13.56 -4.17 -11.27
C LEU A 153 -14.94 -3.62 -11.67
N GLN A 154 -15.75 -4.39 -12.41
CA GLN A 154 -17.12 -4.01 -12.75
C GLN A 154 -18.10 -4.09 -11.56
N GLN A 155 -17.80 -4.92 -10.57
CA GLN A 155 -18.66 -5.16 -9.40
C GLN A 155 -18.26 -4.34 -8.18
N VAL A 156 -16.95 -4.02 -8.04
CA VAL A 156 -16.46 -3.37 -6.84
C VAL A 156 -16.88 -1.90 -6.78
N SER A 157 -17.55 -1.53 -5.69
CA SER A 157 -17.93 -0.15 -5.37
C SER A 157 -17.25 0.38 -4.09
N THR A 158 -16.55 -0.50 -3.39
CA THR A 158 -15.84 -0.19 -2.14
C THR A 158 -14.39 0.23 -2.42
N PRO A 159 -13.71 0.90 -1.46
CA PRO A 159 -12.30 1.26 -1.59
C PRO A 159 -11.42 0.07 -1.96
N LEU A 160 -10.49 0.29 -2.88
CA LEU A 160 -9.69 -0.76 -3.51
C LEU A 160 -8.19 -0.47 -3.43
N VAL A 161 -7.41 -1.51 -3.09
CA VAL A 161 -5.94 -1.53 -3.22
C VAL A 161 -5.55 -2.55 -4.28
N ILE A 162 -4.69 -2.16 -5.22
CA ILE A 162 -4.12 -3.05 -6.25
C ILE A 162 -2.59 -3.02 -6.14
N ASP A 163 -1.99 -4.19 -6.02
CA ASP A 163 -0.53 -4.36 -5.89
C ASP A 163 -0.02 -5.57 -6.71
N ALA A 164 1.28 -5.68 -6.83
CA ALA A 164 2.00 -6.84 -7.32
C ALA A 164 1.45 -7.43 -8.66
N ASP A 165 1.03 -8.69 -8.66
CA ASP A 165 0.58 -9.36 -9.89
C ASP A 165 -0.65 -8.70 -10.51
N ALA A 166 -1.54 -8.11 -9.72
CA ALA A 166 -2.69 -7.38 -10.24
C ALA A 166 -2.27 -6.10 -10.97
N LEU A 167 -1.22 -5.39 -10.53
CA LEU A 167 -0.61 -4.28 -11.28
C LEU A 167 -0.02 -4.75 -12.60
N ASN A 168 0.63 -5.91 -12.61
CA ASN A 168 1.17 -6.50 -13.84
C ASN A 168 0.06 -6.89 -14.85
N ILE A 169 -1.12 -7.31 -14.37
CA ILE A 169 -2.29 -7.57 -15.21
C ILE A 169 -2.82 -6.25 -15.79
N LEU A 170 -2.98 -5.20 -14.97
CA LEU A 170 -3.37 -3.86 -15.44
C LEU A 170 -2.40 -3.32 -16.49
N ALA A 171 -1.10 -3.49 -16.31
CA ALA A 171 -0.08 -3.04 -17.25
C ALA A 171 -0.21 -3.71 -18.63
N ARG A 172 -0.65 -4.99 -18.67
CA ARG A 172 -0.89 -5.73 -19.92
C ARG A 172 -2.24 -5.41 -20.56
N HIS A 173 -3.17 -4.85 -19.78
CA HIS A 173 -4.56 -4.60 -20.17
C HIS A 173 -4.98 -3.17 -19.79
N PRO A 174 -4.42 -2.13 -20.46
CA PRO A 174 -4.66 -0.73 -20.10
C PRO A 174 -6.14 -0.31 -20.17
N GLU A 175 -6.95 -1.02 -20.93
CA GLU A 175 -8.40 -0.80 -21.00
C GLU A 175 -9.09 -0.93 -19.63
N LEU A 176 -8.54 -1.74 -18.72
CA LEU A 176 -9.09 -1.95 -17.38
C LEU A 176 -8.98 -0.71 -16.46
N PHE A 177 -8.09 0.25 -16.80
CA PHE A 177 -8.00 1.50 -16.01
C PHE A 177 -9.32 2.26 -15.98
N SER A 178 -10.12 2.18 -17.04
CA SER A 178 -11.43 2.83 -17.09
C SER A 178 -12.48 2.24 -16.13
N LEU A 179 -12.21 1.04 -15.61
CA LEU A 179 -13.08 0.34 -14.66
C LEU A 179 -12.64 0.54 -13.19
N LEU A 180 -11.50 1.18 -12.95
CA LEU A 180 -11.02 1.41 -11.58
C LEU A 180 -11.98 2.34 -10.83
N PRO A 181 -12.45 1.96 -9.64
CA PRO A 181 -13.17 2.89 -8.77
C PRO A 181 -12.34 4.16 -8.49
N PRO A 182 -12.99 5.32 -8.37
CA PRO A 182 -12.31 6.54 -7.96
C PRO A 182 -11.52 6.32 -6.66
N LEU A 183 -10.35 6.93 -6.57
CA LEU A 183 -9.46 6.87 -5.42
C LEU A 183 -8.93 5.45 -5.10
N THR A 184 -8.95 4.51 -6.06
CA THR A 184 -8.20 3.25 -5.96
C THR A 184 -6.74 3.54 -5.65
N ILE A 185 -6.15 2.78 -4.71
CA ILE A 185 -4.72 2.91 -4.35
C ILE A 185 -3.92 1.87 -5.14
N LEU A 186 -3.01 2.34 -5.99
CA LEU A 186 -2.00 1.50 -6.65
C LEU A 186 -0.66 1.64 -5.92
N THR A 187 0.05 0.53 -5.72
CA THR A 187 1.30 0.51 -4.96
C THR A 187 2.49 -0.02 -5.77
N PRO A 188 2.81 0.55 -6.96
CA PRO A 188 3.87 0.04 -7.80
C PRO A 188 5.26 0.33 -7.21
N HIS A 189 6.20 -0.64 -7.32
CA HIS A 189 7.62 -0.33 -7.28
C HIS A 189 8.08 0.29 -8.63
N PRO A 190 9.27 0.90 -8.75
CA PRO A 190 9.66 1.64 -9.96
C PRO A 190 9.47 0.87 -11.28
N LYS A 191 9.81 -0.42 -11.31
CA LYS A 191 9.65 -1.23 -12.54
C LYS A 191 8.18 -1.56 -12.86
N GLU A 192 7.31 -1.74 -11.86
CA GLU A 192 5.86 -1.88 -12.05
C GLU A 192 5.28 -0.57 -12.54
N PHE A 193 5.72 0.57 -11.98
CA PHE A 193 5.31 1.90 -12.42
C PHE A 193 5.58 2.13 -13.91
N GLU A 194 6.80 1.81 -14.37
CA GLU A 194 7.16 1.96 -15.78
C GLU A 194 6.36 1.02 -16.71
N ARG A 195 5.98 -0.17 -16.25
CA ARG A 195 5.09 -1.05 -17.02
C ARG A 195 3.67 -0.49 -17.15
N LEU A 196 3.18 0.20 -16.11
CA LEU A 196 1.83 0.77 -16.07
C LEU A 196 1.71 2.05 -16.89
N PHE A 197 2.69 2.94 -16.76
CA PHE A 197 2.57 4.32 -17.25
C PHE A 197 3.59 4.69 -18.33
N GLY A 198 4.54 3.82 -18.59
CA GLY A 198 5.61 4.04 -19.56
C GLY A 198 6.97 4.34 -18.94
N PRO A 199 8.04 4.24 -19.75
CA PRO A 199 9.40 4.52 -19.31
C PRO A 199 9.60 5.99 -18.94
N VAL A 200 10.50 6.26 -18.01
CA VAL A 200 10.90 7.60 -17.59
C VAL A 200 12.40 7.77 -17.70
N SER A 201 12.86 9.02 -17.97
CA SER A 201 14.28 9.31 -18.15
C SER A 201 15.03 9.49 -16.82
N ASN A 202 14.30 9.90 -15.77
CA ASN A 202 14.85 10.20 -14.45
C ASN A 202 13.74 10.16 -13.40
N ASP A 203 14.10 10.33 -12.11
CA ASP A 203 13.15 10.29 -11.01
C ASP A 203 12.20 11.50 -10.95
N PHE A 204 12.63 12.67 -11.46
CA PHE A 204 11.73 13.83 -11.55
C PHE A 204 10.60 13.59 -12.56
N ASP A 205 10.95 13.00 -13.72
CA ASP A 205 9.95 12.59 -14.73
C ASP A 205 8.99 11.55 -14.15
N ARG A 206 9.49 10.60 -13.31
CA ARG A 206 8.65 9.62 -12.61
C ARG A 206 7.65 10.27 -11.68
N ILE A 207 8.08 11.26 -10.88
CA ILE A 207 7.21 12.03 -9.99
C ILE A 207 6.17 12.80 -10.81
N GLY A 208 6.58 13.48 -11.87
CA GLY A 208 5.68 14.22 -12.77
C GLY A 208 4.63 13.30 -13.40
N LEU A 209 5.05 12.17 -13.95
CA LEU A 209 4.15 11.18 -14.57
C LEU A 209 3.21 10.54 -13.54
N ALA A 210 3.67 10.32 -12.30
CA ALA A 210 2.81 9.82 -11.22
C ALA A 210 1.70 10.83 -10.87
N MET A 211 2.04 12.12 -10.78
CA MET A 211 1.07 13.19 -10.53
C MET A 211 0.05 13.34 -11.67
N GLU A 212 0.51 13.27 -12.92
CA GLU A 212 -0.35 13.32 -14.10
C GLU A 212 -1.30 12.12 -14.16
N SER A 213 -0.76 10.90 -13.99
CA SER A 213 -1.52 9.66 -14.02
C SER A 213 -2.55 9.58 -12.90
N SER A 214 -2.18 10.03 -11.70
CA SER A 214 -3.09 10.12 -10.55
C SER A 214 -4.30 11.00 -10.86
N ARG A 215 -4.10 12.18 -11.45
CA ARG A 215 -5.18 13.07 -11.88
C ARG A 215 -6.01 12.48 -13.01
N LYS A 216 -5.33 11.94 -14.04
CA LYS A 216 -5.98 11.40 -15.24
C LYS A 216 -6.96 10.28 -14.92
N TYR A 217 -6.56 9.36 -14.05
CA TYR A 217 -7.36 8.20 -13.70
C TYR A 217 -8.13 8.35 -12.38
N ASN A 218 -8.00 9.51 -11.71
CA ASN A 218 -8.60 9.77 -10.38
C ASN A 218 -8.26 8.70 -9.35
N ILE A 219 -6.97 8.32 -9.26
CA ILE A 219 -6.43 7.27 -8.39
C ILE A 219 -5.31 7.81 -7.50
N LEU A 220 -4.98 7.08 -6.44
CA LEU A 220 -3.79 7.30 -5.62
C LEU A 220 -2.68 6.38 -6.10
N ILE A 221 -1.46 6.90 -6.27
CA ILE A 221 -0.30 6.12 -6.70
C ILE A 221 0.78 6.22 -5.65
N VAL A 222 1.11 5.10 -5.01
CA VAL A 222 2.22 4.96 -4.07
C VAL A 222 3.41 4.36 -4.81
N VAL A 223 4.33 5.19 -5.28
CA VAL A 223 5.59 4.73 -5.87
C VAL A 223 6.53 4.32 -4.75
N LYS A 224 6.74 3.01 -4.60
CA LYS A 224 7.56 2.42 -3.53
C LYS A 224 9.04 2.76 -3.74
N GLY A 225 9.70 3.19 -2.66
CA GLY A 225 11.13 3.53 -2.63
C GLY A 225 11.57 3.90 -1.22
N HIS A 226 12.81 4.32 -1.02
CA HIS A 226 13.28 4.77 0.29
C HIS A 226 12.38 5.90 0.83
N TYR A 227 12.22 6.97 0.08
CA TYR A 227 11.20 7.98 0.33
C TYR A 227 9.99 7.70 -0.57
N SER A 228 9.15 6.72 -0.21
CA SER A 228 7.98 6.38 -1.01
C SER A 228 7.16 7.63 -1.33
N PHE A 229 6.87 7.81 -2.64
CA PHE A 229 6.13 8.97 -3.12
C PHE A 229 4.65 8.66 -3.32
N ILE A 230 3.78 9.47 -2.77
CA ILE A 230 2.32 9.31 -2.85
C ILE A 230 1.76 10.44 -3.70
N ALA A 231 1.34 10.12 -4.93
CA ALA A 231 0.63 11.05 -5.81
C ALA A 231 -0.87 10.99 -5.56
N CYS A 232 -1.48 12.15 -5.37
CA CYS A 232 -2.91 12.29 -5.11
C CYS A 232 -3.62 13.03 -6.26
N PRO A 233 -4.86 12.65 -6.62
CA PRO A 233 -5.59 13.26 -7.74
C PRO A 233 -5.97 14.73 -7.51
N ASP A 234 -5.94 15.21 -6.26
CA ASP A 234 -6.12 16.62 -5.91
C ASP A 234 -4.91 17.50 -6.26
N GLY A 235 -3.88 16.91 -6.84
CA GLY A 235 -2.67 17.61 -7.27
C GLY A 235 -1.63 17.81 -6.18
N LYS A 236 -1.75 17.13 -5.05
CA LYS A 236 -0.73 17.10 -4.00
C LYS A 236 0.08 15.81 -4.06
N GLY A 237 1.38 15.91 -3.80
CA GLY A 237 2.32 14.80 -3.68
C GLY A 237 2.95 14.77 -2.29
N TYR A 238 3.20 13.57 -1.75
CA TYR A 238 3.76 13.40 -0.42
C TYR A 238 4.95 12.45 -0.46
N PHE A 239 6.06 12.85 0.17
CA PHE A 239 7.23 11.99 0.39
C PHE A 239 7.18 11.41 1.79
N ASN A 240 7.23 10.10 1.91
CA ASN A 240 7.27 9.42 3.19
C ASN A 240 8.62 9.59 3.87
N SER A 241 8.62 9.80 5.19
CA SER A 241 9.81 10.06 5.99
C SER A 241 10.34 8.85 6.75
N THR A 242 9.61 7.73 6.73
CA THR A 242 9.93 6.50 7.49
C THR A 242 10.36 5.37 6.57
N GLY A 243 11.04 4.39 7.13
CA GLY A 243 11.56 3.24 6.42
C GLY A 243 13.08 3.25 6.30
N ASN A 244 13.65 2.08 6.16
CA ASN A 244 15.09 1.85 6.11
C ASN A 244 15.45 0.81 5.03
N PRO A 245 16.74 0.71 4.64
CA PRO A 245 17.17 -0.22 3.59
C PRO A 245 16.87 -1.69 3.87
N GLY A 246 16.76 -2.11 5.14
CA GLY A 246 16.40 -3.49 5.53
C GLY A 246 15.02 -3.90 5.05
N MET A 247 14.13 -2.93 4.77
CA MET A 247 12.81 -3.20 4.20
C MET A 247 12.85 -3.64 2.73
N ALA A 248 14.00 -3.58 2.07
CA ALA A 248 14.21 -4.12 0.72
C ALA A 248 14.27 -5.66 0.74
N THR A 249 13.26 -6.30 1.31
CA THR A 249 13.09 -7.73 1.46
C THR A 249 11.79 -8.21 0.81
N ALA A 250 11.75 -9.48 0.40
CA ALA A 250 10.54 -10.06 -0.19
C ALA A 250 9.38 -10.03 0.81
N GLY A 251 8.19 -9.66 0.34
CA GLY A 251 6.98 -9.61 1.15
C GLY A 251 6.70 -8.27 1.83
N SER A 252 7.65 -7.32 1.84
CA SER A 252 7.44 -5.98 2.41
C SER A 252 6.26 -5.24 1.73
N GLY A 253 6.13 -5.36 0.40
CA GLY A 253 4.98 -4.82 -0.36
C GLY A 253 3.67 -5.49 0.02
N ASP A 254 3.67 -6.83 0.24
CA ASP A 254 2.48 -7.57 0.65
C ASP A 254 1.97 -7.09 2.02
N VAL A 255 2.89 -6.77 2.94
CA VAL A 255 2.57 -6.15 4.24
C VAL A 255 1.92 -4.79 4.04
N LEU A 256 2.45 -3.94 3.17
CA LEU A 256 1.86 -2.63 2.86
C LEU A 256 0.43 -2.77 2.31
N THR A 257 0.20 -3.70 1.38
CA THR A 257 -1.14 -3.99 0.85
C THR A 257 -2.12 -4.37 1.95
N GLY A 258 -1.70 -5.21 2.89
CA GLY A 258 -2.50 -5.58 4.06
C GLY A 258 -2.86 -4.38 4.93
N ILE A 259 -1.88 -3.53 5.26
CA ILE A 259 -2.09 -2.31 6.07
C ILE A 259 -3.10 -1.39 5.41
N LEU A 260 -2.90 -1.07 4.13
CA LEU A 260 -3.78 -0.16 3.38
C LEU A 260 -5.21 -0.69 3.32
N THR A 261 -5.37 -1.98 3.01
CA THR A 261 -6.69 -2.63 2.95
C THR A 261 -7.40 -2.59 4.32
N GLY A 262 -6.65 -2.84 5.39
CA GLY A 262 -7.20 -2.81 6.74
C GLY A 262 -7.58 -1.40 7.21
N LEU A 263 -6.85 -0.36 6.84
CA LEU A 263 -7.20 1.03 7.11
C LEU A 263 -8.43 1.47 6.32
N LEU A 264 -8.50 1.12 5.04
CA LEU A 264 -9.68 1.41 4.21
C LEU A 264 -10.94 0.78 4.79
N ALA A 265 -10.88 -0.49 5.18
CA ALA A 265 -12.01 -1.20 5.78
C ALA A 265 -12.51 -0.56 7.08
N GLN A 266 -11.63 0.09 7.85
CA GLN A 266 -11.97 0.85 9.05
C GLN A 266 -12.61 2.22 8.74
N GLY A 267 -12.83 2.57 7.46
CA GLY A 267 -13.45 3.83 7.06
C GLY A 267 -12.49 5.03 7.05
N TYR A 268 -11.18 4.80 6.94
CA TYR A 268 -10.26 5.88 6.57
C TYR A 268 -10.49 6.27 5.11
N PRO A 269 -10.67 7.57 4.80
CA PRO A 269 -10.69 8.03 3.40
C PRO A 269 -9.42 7.56 2.66
N PRO A 270 -9.51 7.19 1.37
CA PRO A 270 -8.38 6.58 0.65
C PRO A 270 -7.06 7.35 0.72
N LYS A 271 -7.12 8.68 0.59
CA LYS A 271 -5.93 9.53 0.77
C LYS A 271 -5.33 9.42 2.18
N GLN A 272 -6.18 9.44 3.22
CA GLN A 272 -5.70 9.30 4.60
C GLN A 272 -5.15 7.91 4.86
N ALA A 273 -5.78 6.85 4.33
CA ALA A 273 -5.30 5.48 4.41
C ALA A 273 -3.93 5.32 3.73
N ALA A 274 -3.74 5.92 2.55
CA ALA A 274 -2.45 5.89 1.85
C ALA A 274 -1.35 6.59 2.66
N LEU A 275 -1.60 7.82 3.14
CA LEU A 275 -0.61 8.58 3.92
C LEU A 275 -0.27 7.86 5.23
N LEU A 276 -1.28 7.53 6.03
CA LEU A 276 -1.08 6.85 7.32
C LEU A 276 -0.46 5.46 7.14
N GLY A 277 -0.97 4.67 6.19
CA GLY A 277 -0.50 3.30 5.98
C GLY A 277 0.94 3.20 5.51
N VAL A 278 1.36 4.07 4.58
CA VAL A 278 2.77 4.12 4.13
C VAL A 278 3.69 4.57 5.27
N TYR A 279 3.28 5.55 6.05
CA TYR A 279 4.04 6.00 7.20
C TYR A 279 4.18 4.91 8.27
N LEU A 280 3.08 4.26 8.66
CA LEU A 280 3.09 3.18 9.65
C LEU A 280 3.92 1.97 9.18
N HIS A 281 3.84 1.63 7.90
CA HIS A 281 4.64 0.57 7.29
C HIS A 281 6.14 0.86 7.44
N GLY A 282 6.57 2.08 7.07
CA GLY A 282 7.96 2.49 7.21
C GLY A 282 8.42 2.55 8.67
N LEU A 283 7.61 3.17 9.56
CA LEU A 283 7.94 3.27 10.98
C LEU A 283 8.01 1.90 11.66
N ALA A 284 7.12 0.96 11.32
CA ALA A 284 7.20 -0.41 11.80
C ALA A 284 8.49 -1.11 11.34
N GLY A 285 8.92 -0.84 10.10
CA GLY A 285 10.22 -1.30 9.59
C GLY A 285 11.40 -0.71 10.36
N ASP A 286 11.36 0.58 10.71
CA ASP A 286 12.40 1.25 11.51
C ASP A 286 12.48 0.66 12.92
N ILE A 287 11.33 0.45 13.56
CA ILE A 287 11.25 -0.19 14.88
C ILE A 287 11.80 -1.63 14.82
N ALA A 288 11.46 -2.38 13.77
CA ALA A 288 11.95 -3.75 13.60
C ALA A 288 13.47 -3.79 13.39
N ALA A 289 14.02 -2.92 12.54
CA ALA A 289 15.46 -2.83 12.31
C ALA A 289 16.23 -2.41 13.59
N ALA A 290 15.67 -1.52 14.39
CA ALA A 290 16.27 -1.11 15.67
C ALA A 290 16.32 -2.24 16.70
N LYS A 291 15.45 -3.24 16.62
CA LYS A 291 15.44 -4.42 17.50
C LYS A 291 16.43 -5.51 17.10
N SER A 292 16.84 -5.52 15.84
CA SER A 292 17.77 -6.52 15.29
C SER A 292 18.87 -5.84 14.46
N SER A 293 18.75 -5.87 13.15
CA SER A 293 19.55 -5.08 12.21
C SER A 293 18.81 -4.97 10.88
N PRO A 294 19.19 -4.01 10.02
CA PRO A 294 18.62 -3.92 8.66
C PRO A 294 18.82 -5.20 7.85
N GLU A 295 19.97 -5.90 8.02
CA GLU A 295 20.29 -7.12 7.27
C GLU A 295 19.44 -8.33 7.67
N ALA A 296 19.00 -8.39 8.92
CA ALA A 296 18.20 -9.49 9.46
C ALA A 296 16.68 -9.28 9.33
N LEU A 297 16.26 -8.08 8.89
CA LEU A 297 14.85 -7.72 8.81
C LEU A 297 14.13 -8.53 7.71
N ILE A 298 13.03 -9.18 8.08
CA ILE A 298 12.11 -9.84 7.16
C ILE A 298 10.71 -9.19 7.24
N ALA A 299 9.89 -9.39 6.21
CA ALA A 299 8.56 -8.76 6.13
C ALA A 299 7.65 -9.06 7.33
N GLY A 300 7.78 -10.24 7.95
CA GLY A 300 7.04 -10.60 9.17
C GLY A 300 7.34 -9.67 10.35
N ASP A 301 8.57 -9.17 10.48
CA ASP A 301 8.98 -8.28 11.57
C ASP A 301 8.31 -6.91 11.47
N ILE A 302 8.09 -6.42 10.23
CA ILE A 302 7.32 -5.20 9.97
C ILE A 302 5.90 -5.36 10.53
N SER A 303 5.22 -6.46 10.15
CA SER A 303 3.86 -6.74 10.65
C SER A 303 3.82 -6.87 12.19
N ASN A 304 4.84 -7.49 12.79
CA ASN A 304 4.93 -7.68 14.24
C ASN A 304 5.16 -6.35 14.99
N SER A 305 5.85 -5.40 14.37
CA SER A 305 6.16 -4.08 14.96
C SER A 305 5.08 -3.02 14.72
N LEU A 306 4.02 -3.33 13.95
CA LEU A 306 2.93 -2.37 13.68
C LEU A 306 2.26 -1.84 14.96
N GLY A 307 2.09 -2.68 15.98
CA GLY A 307 1.47 -2.26 17.24
C GLY A 307 2.23 -1.11 17.91
N GLU A 308 3.56 -1.12 17.83
CA GLU A 308 4.41 -0.07 18.37
C GLU A 308 4.42 1.19 17.48
N ALA A 309 4.24 1.03 16.18
CA ALA A 309 4.16 2.16 15.25
C ALA A 309 2.89 3.01 15.44
N PHE A 310 1.84 2.45 16.06
CA PHE A 310 0.60 3.17 16.41
C PHE A 310 0.70 3.95 17.74
N MET A 311 1.71 3.72 18.56
CA MET A 311 1.95 4.39 19.85
C MET A 311 2.79 5.66 19.66
#